data_df48de46269bcc1d20da8a9e01b22196
#
_entry.id   df48de46269bcc1d20da8a9e01b22196
#
_cell.length_a   1.000
_cell.length_b   1.000
_cell.length_c   1.000
_cell.angle_alpha   90.00
_cell.angle_beta   90.00
_cell.angle_gamma   90.00
#
_symmetry.space_group_name_H-M   'P 1'
#
loop_
_entity.id
_entity.type
_entity.pdbx_description
1 polymer ?
#
loop_
_entity_poly.entity_id
_entity_poly.type
_entity_poly.pdbx_seq_one_letter_code
_entity_poly.pdbx_strand_id
1 'polypeptide(L)'
;MSDEIYSKIIFDNNSMPSLLKYESIKDRLIILEGWSKTFCMTGWRLGWSVWPTKFIDFANKLCVNDHSCPSSISQYAGLEALQGPQDEVNKIVKEFEKRRNFIFKNLNKLKNMNCFRPGGSFYAFPNVSKSNLSGEKFSEVALNNYGVALVPGTSFGDSAKMYIRLSYANSLENIEKAINRLSKI
;
A
#
# COMPACT_ATOMS: atom_id res chain seq x y z
N MET A 1 11.62 -5.68 -12.01
CA MET A 1 11.07 -6.16 -10.73
C MET A 1 9.72 -5.49 -10.53
N SER A 2 8.70 -6.24 -10.10
CA SER A 2 7.36 -5.75 -9.81
C SER A 2 7.00 -6.14 -8.37
N ASP A 3 6.69 -5.16 -7.54
CA ASP A 3 6.17 -5.38 -6.19
C ASP A 3 4.64 -5.40 -6.28
N GLU A 4 4.05 -6.57 -6.05
CA GLU A 4 2.63 -6.83 -6.17
C GLU A 4 1.95 -7.06 -4.81
N ILE A 5 2.55 -6.59 -3.72
CA ILE A 5 2.13 -6.83 -2.32
C ILE A 5 0.67 -6.42 -2.03
N TYR A 6 0.05 -5.60 -2.87
CA TYR A 6 -1.35 -5.20 -2.77
C TYR A 6 -2.27 -5.92 -3.76
N SER A 7 -1.83 -7.02 -4.37
CA SER A 7 -2.55 -7.74 -5.45
C SER A 7 -4.00 -8.11 -5.13
N LYS A 8 -4.32 -8.33 -3.85
CA LYS A 8 -5.67 -8.69 -3.38
C LYS A 8 -6.47 -7.49 -2.82
N ILE A 9 -5.81 -6.37 -2.52
CA ILE A 9 -6.50 -5.17 -2.00
C ILE A 9 -6.82 -4.26 -3.18
N ILE A 10 -7.78 -4.69 -3.98
CA ILE A 10 -8.24 -4.02 -5.21
C ILE A 10 -9.74 -3.81 -5.10
N PHE A 11 -10.23 -2.69 -5.60
CA PHE A 11 -11.61 -2.23 -5.43
C PHE A 11 -12.36 -2.18 -6.76
N ASP A 12 -13.66 -1.94 -6.66
CA ASP A 12 -14.56 -1.72 -7.81
C ASP A 12 -14.62 -2.95 -8.74
N ASN A 13 -14.50 -4.17 -8.20
CA ASN A 13 -14.45 -5.44 -8.94
C ASN A 13 -13.32 -5.51 -10.00
N ASN A 14 -12.29 -4.67 -9.87
CA ASN A 14 -11.11 -4.75 -10.71
C ASN A 14 -10.21 -5.91 -10.28
N SER A 15 -9.26 -6.28 -11.14
CA SER A 15 -8.22 -7.24 -10.86
C SER A 15 -6.84 -6.62 -11.02
N MET A 16 -5.88 -7.09 -10.23
CA MET A 16 -4.48 -6.69 -10.38
C MET A 16 -3.93 -7.21 -11.71
N PRO A 17 -3.40 -6.34 -12.58
CA PRO A 17 -2.77 -6.76 -13.82
C PRO A 17 -1.34 -7.25 -13.56
N SER A 18 -1.18 -8.46 -12.95
CA SER A 18 0.14 -9.01 -12.68
C SER A 18 0.98 -9.10 -13.95
N LEU A 19 2.27 -8.75 -13.82
CA LEU A 19 3.22 -8.85 -14.92
C LEU A 19 3.55 -10.29 -15.29
N LEU A 20 3.22 -11.28 -14.44
CA LEU A 20 3.38 -12.71 -14.75
C LEU A 20 2.59 -13.19 -15.98
N LYS A 21 1.55 -12.46 -16.39
CA LYS A 21 0.78 -12.78 -17.59
C LYS A 21 1.53 -12.56 -18.91
N TYR A 22 2.65 -11.83 -18.88
CA TYR A 22 3.41 -11.51 -20.09
C TYR A 22 4.58 -12.48 -20.26
N GLU A 23 4.42 -13.50 -21.12
CA GLU A 23 5.45 -14.51 -21.40
C GLU A 23 6.76 -13.88 -21.90
N SER A 24 6.67 -12.83 -22.72
CA SER A 24 7.81 -12.16 -23.37
C SER A 24 8.80 -11.50 -22.40
N ILE A 25 8.48 -11.39 -21.12
CA ILE A 25 9.35 -10.76 -20.11
C ILE A 25 9.70 -11.69 -18.95
N LYS A 26 9.19 -12.92 -18.91
CA LYS A 26 9.41 -13.87 -17.80
C LYS A 26 10.89 -14.18 -17.54
N ASP A 27 11.70 -14.15 -18.59
CA ASP A 27 13.15 -14.40 -18.51
C ASP A 27 13.94 -13.31 -17.75
N ARG A 28 13.31 -12.17 -17.45
CA ARG A 28 13.90 -11.01 -16.77
C ARG A 28 12.95 -10.36 -15.75
N LEU A 29 11.87 -11.03 -15.39
CA LEU A 29 10.88 -10.54 -14.46
C LEU A 29 11.11 -11.16 -13.06
N ILE A 30 11.14 -10.30 -12.05
CA ILE A 30 11.09 -10.68 -10.64
C ILE A 30 9.80 -10.10 -10.08
N ILE A 31 8.96 -10.96 -9.48
CA ILE A 31 7.75 -10.54 -8.74
C ILE A 31 8.03 -10.65 -7.25
N LEU A 32 7.61 -9.65 -6.50
CA LEU A 32 7.59 -9.67 -5.04
C LEU A 32 6.14 -9.66 -4.55
N GLU A 33 5.84 -10.50 -3.59
CA GLU A 33 4.52 -10.65 -2.98
C GLU A 33 4.68 -11.09 -1.52
N GLY A 34 3.60 -11.09 -0.74
CA GLY A 34 3.68 -11.57 0.64
C GLY A 34 2.36 -11.47 1.40
N TRP A 35 2.41 -11.94 2.63
CA TRP A 35 1.24 -12.06 3.50
C TRP A 35 0.92 -10.78 4.26
N SER A 36 1.88 -9.85 4.35
CA SER A 36 1.81 -8.68 5.23
C SER A 36 0.55 -7.84 5.05
N LYS A 37 0.08 -7.64 3.81
CA LYS A 37 -1.02 -6.72 3.50
C LYS A 37 -2.34 -7.47 3.34
N THR A 38 -2.41 -8.43 2.45
CA THR A 38 -3.61 -9.23 2.16
C THR A 38 -4.16 -9.92 3.39
N PHE A 39 -3.29 -10.54 4.20
CA PHE A 39 -3.66 -11.34 5.36
C PHE A 39 -3.45 -10.62 6.70
N CYS A 40 -3.15 -9.32 6.69
CA CYS A 40 -2.82 -8.54 7.89
C CYS A 40 -1.68 -9.15 8.73
N MET A 41 -0.73 -9.82 8.10
CA MET A 41 0.36 -10.57 8.73
C MET A 41 1.69 -9.79 8.74
N THR A 42 1.67 -8.50 9.04
CA THR A 42 2.87 -7.64 8.99
C THR A 42 3.96 -8.08 9.96
N GLY A 43 3.58 -8.54 11.16
CA GLY A 43 4.50 -9.01 12.20
C GLY A 43 5.06 -10.41 11.97
N TRP A 44 4.46 -11.21 11.08
CA TRP A 44 4.90 -12.58 10.78
C TRP A 44 6.14 -12.65 9.89
N ARG A 45 6.50 -11.53 9.25
CA ARG A 45 7.70 -11.36 8.41
C ARG A 45 7.81 -12.41 7.31
N LEU A 46 6.74 -12.61 6.55
CA LEU A 46 6.63 -13.63 5.52
C LEU A 46 6.33 -13.01 4.16
N GLY A 47 7.15 -13.36 3.18
CA GLY A 47 7.01 -12.95 1.78
C GLY A 47 7.51 -14.04 0.84
N TRP A 48 7.23 -13.89 -0.43
CA TRP A 48 7.72 -14.78 -1.49
C TRP A 48 8.03 -13.98 -2.74
N SER A 49 8.83 -14.58 -3.60
CA SER A 49 9.19 -13.97 -4.89
C SER A 49 9.25 -15.01 -5.99
N VAL A 50 8.93 -14.58 -7.21
CA VAL A 50 9.10 -15.38 -8.43
C VAL A 50 10.29 -14.84 -9.20
N TRP A 51 11.22 -15.72 -9.54
CA TRP A 51 12.45 -15.38 -10.23
C TRP A 51 12.56 -16.13 -11.56
N PRO A 52 13.25 -15.56 -12.57
CA PRO A 52 13.67 -16.31 -13.74
C PRO A 52 14.55 -17.51 -13.32
N THR A 53 14.32 -18.68 -13.92
CA THR A 53 15.01 -19.94 -13.54
C THR A 53 16.54 -19.79 -13.49
N LYS A 54 17.11 -19.03 -14.41
CA LYS A 54 18.56 -18.78 -14.49
C LYS A 54 19.16 -18.05 -13.27
N PHE A 55 18.31 -17.43 -12.42
CA PHE A 55 18.75 -16.69 -11.23
C PHE A 55 18.39 -17.38 -9.91
N ILE A 56 17.73 -18.51 -9.93
CA ILE A 56 17.24 -19.18 -8.70
C ILE A 56 18.39 -19.55 -7.76
N ASP A 57 19.49 -20.08 -8.27
CA ASP A 57 20.65 -20.44 -7.43
C ASP A 57 21.28 -19.23 -6.76
N PHE A 58 21.34 -18.09 -7.46
CA PHE A 58 21.84 -16.84 -6.90
C PHE A 58 20.88 -16.28 -5.84
N ALA A 59 19.57 -16.32 -6.11
CA ALA A 59 18.57 -15.90 -5.16
C ALA A 59 18.61 -16.73 -3.87
N ASN A 60 18.74 -18.05 -3.98
CA ASN A 60 18.85 -18.95 -2.83
C ASN A 60 20.11 -18.65 -2.01
N LYS A 61 21.27 -18.47 -2.66
CA LYS A 61 22.51 -18.11 -1.97
C LYS A 61 22.37 -16.78 -1.24
N LEU A 62 21.73 -15.77 -1.88
CA LEU A 62 21.49 -14.48 -1.26
C LEU A 62 20.61 -14.63 -0.02
N CYS A 63 19.47 -15.31 -0.12
CA CYS A 63 18.55 -15.54 0.99
C CYS A 63 19.20 -16.23 2.17
N VAL A 64 19.97 -17.30 1.93
CA VAL A 64 20.68 -18.02 3.00
C VAL A 64 21.67 -17.14 3.74
N ASN A 65 22.37 -16.25 3.04
CA ASN A 65 23.38 -15.38 3.66
C ASN A 65 22.78 -14.09 4.28
N ASP A 66 21.62 -13.64 3.81
CA ASP A 66 20.95 -12.43 4.31
C ASP A 66 20.10 -12.71 5.56
N HIS A 67 19.25 -13.74 5.51
CA HIS A 67 18.28 -14.00 6.59
C HIS A 67 18.05 -15.48 6.90
N SER A 68 18.86 -16.38 6.35
CA SER A 68 18.79 -17.84 6.48
C SER A 68 17.48 -18.44 5.96
N CYS A 69 16.40 -18.36 6.74
CA CYS A 69 15.04 -18.74 6.33
C CYS A 69 13.98 -18.03 7.19
N PRO A 70 12.75 -17.90 6.72
CA PRO A 70 11.63 -17.47 7.56
C PRO A 70 11.38 -18.46 8.70
N SER A 71 10.84 -17.95 9.83
CA SER A 71 10.41 -18.80 10.94
C SER A 71 9.47 -19.92 10.47
N SER A 72 9.71 -21.17 10.88
CA SER A 72 8.85 -22.31 10.53
C SER A 72 7.41 -22.11 11.01
N ILE A 73 7.21 -21.51 12.18
CA ILE A 73 5.86 -21.15 12.69
C ILE A 73 5.17 -20.20 11.72
N SER A 74 5.87 -19.17 11.22
CA SER A 74 5.32 -18.25 10.23
C SER A 74 4.98 -18.94 8.92
N GLN A 75 5.79 -19.90 8.48
CA GLN A 75 5.55 -20.67 7.26
C GLN A 75 4.27 -21.50 7.34
N TYR A 76 4.03 -22.20 8.45
CA TYR A 76 2.78 -22.93 8.67
C TYR A 76 1.57 -22.00 8.74
N ALA A 77 1.69 -20.86 9.42
CA ALA A 77 0.63 -19.86 9.43
C ALA A 77 0.35 -19.28 8.03
N GLY A 78 1.40 -19.05 7.23
CA GLY A 78 1.29 -18.60 5.85
C GLY A 78 0.62 -19.65 4.94
N LEU A 79 0.92 -20.93 5.15
CA LEU A 79 0.28 -22.04 4.43
C LEU A 79 -1.23 -22.07 4.70
N GLU A 80 -1.64 -21.97 5.97
CA GLU A 80 -3.04 -21.93 6.36
C GLU A 80 -3.75 -20.69 5.79
N ALA A 81 -3.09 -19.53 5.81
CA ALA A 81 -3.64 -18.30 5.22
C ALA A 81 -3.93 -18.43 3.71
N LEU A 82 -3.12 -19.23 2.98
CA LEU A 82 -3.32 -19.46 1.54
C LEU A 82 -4.37 -20.53 1.25
N GLN A 83 -4.41 -21.59 2.03
CA GLN A 83 -5.25 -22.78 1.79
C GLN A 83 -6.60 -22.69 2.52
N GLY A 84 -6.66 -21.93 3.60
CA GLY A 84 -7.86 -21.73 4.40
C GLY A 84 -8.93 -20.86 3.72
N PRO A 85 -10.10 -20.71 4.36
CA PRO A 85 -11.19 -19.88 3.83
C PRO A 85 -10.76 -18.43 3.60
N GLN A 86 -11.14 -17.85 2.45
CA GLN A 86 -10.78 -16.49 2.08
C GLN A 86 -11.83 -15.44 2.49
N ASP A 87 -12.85 -15.82 3.25
CA ASP A 87 -13.95 -14.93 3.63
C ASP A 87 -13.48 -13.70 4.42
N GLU A 88 -12.52 -13.89 5.33
CA GLU A 88 -11.96 -12.79 6.12
C GLU A 88 -11.17 -11.82 5.24
N VAL A 89 -10.42 -12.29 4.26
CA VAL A 89 -9.74 -11.45 3.28
C VAL A 89 -10.76 -10.61 2.52
N ASN A 90 -11.84 -11.23 2.06
CA ASN A 90 -12.90 -10.53 1.35
C ASN A 90 -13.59 -9.46 2.23
N LYS A 91 -13.79 -9.73 3.52
CA LYS A 91 -14.32 -8.73 4.47
C LYS A 91 -13.38 -7.55 4.65
N ILE A 92 -12.09 -7.82 4.79
CA ILE A 92 -11.04 -6.78 4.91
C ILE A 92 -11.01 -5.90 3.67
N VAL A 93 -11.07 -6.48 2.47
CA VAL A 93 -11.09 -5.72 1.21
C VAL A 93 -12.32 -4.82 1.13
N LYS A 94 -13.50 -5.33 1.47
CA LYS A 94 -14.75 -4.54 1.52
C LYS A 94 -14.68 -3.38 2.53
N GLU A 95 -14.06 -3.62 3.70
CA GLU A 95 -13.87 -2.56 4.70
C GLU A 95 -12.89 -1.49 4.20
N PHE A 96 -11.79 -1.88 3.55
CA PHE A 96 -10.89 -0.90 2.92
C PHE A 96 -11.54 -0.14 1.78
N GLU A 97 -12.39 -0.78 0.99
CA GLU A 97 -13.15 -0.10 -0.06
C GLU A 97 -14.11 0.95 0.52
N LYS A 98 -14.79 0.64 1.62
CA LYS A 98 -15.63 1.58 2.36
C LYS A 98 -14.82 2.79 2.85
N ARG A 99 -13.65 2.54 3.47
CA ARG A 99 -12.74 3.62 3.93
C ARG A 99 -12.21 4.44 2.77
N ARG A 100 -11.82 3.80 1.65
CA ARG A 100 -11.42 4.48 0.42
C ARG A 100 -12.50 5.42 -0.10
N ASN A 101 -13.73 4.95 -0.17
CA ASN A 101 -14.87 5.75 -0.62
C ASN A 101 -15.11 6.96 0.30
N PHE A 102 -15.02 6.73 1.60
CA PHE A 102 -15.16 7.80 2.59
C PHE A 102 -14.07 8.86 2.44
N ILE A 103 -12.80 8.45 2.41
CA ILE A 103 -11.68 9.39 2.34
C ILE A 103 -11.66 10.14 1.01
N PHE A 104 -11.85 9.45 -0.12
CA PHE A 104 -11.92 10.06 -1.44
C PHE A 104 -12.99 11.16 -1.50
N LYS A 105 -14.21 10.85 -1.05
CA LYS A 105 -15.32 11.80 -1.03
C LYS A 105 -15.02 13.02 -0.16
N ASN A 106 -14.43 12.84 1.00
CA ASN A 106 -14.24 13.93 1.97
C ASN A 106 -12.97 14.74 1.70
N LEU A 107 -11.88 14.17 1.20
CA LEU A 107 -10.72 14.94 0.76
C LEU A 107 -11.07 15.89 -0.39
N ASN A 108 -11.89 15.46 -1.34
CA ASN A 108 -12.30 16.30 -2.47
C ASN A 108 -13.33 17.38 -2.12
N LYS A 109 -13.85 17.42 -0.89
CA LYS A 109 -14.62 18.56 -0.37
C LYS A 109 -13.71 19.67 0.17
N LEU A 110 -12.45 19.35 0.46
CA LEU A 110 -11.50 20.34 0.95
C LEU A 110 -11.04 21.22 -0.20
N LYS A 111 -10.98 22.54 0.03
CA LYS A 111 -10.62 23.52 -1.01
C LYS A 111 -9.13 23.47 -1.39
N ASN A 112 -8.30 23.00 -0.47
CA ASN A 112 -6.84 23.05 -0.55
C ASN A 112 -6.21 21.83 -1.20
N MET A 113 -6.98 20.80 -1.61
CA MET A 113 -6.45 19.58 -2.21
C MET A 113 -7.39 18.94 -3.23
N ASN A 114 -6.83 18.00 -3.99
CA ASN A 114 -7.56 17.15 -4.94
C ASN A 114 -7.00 15.75 -4.92
N CYS A 115 -7.85 14.74 -4.84
CA CYS A 115 -7.48 13.34 -4.76
C CYS A 115 -8.11 12.55 -5.89
N PHE A 116 -7.31 11.78 -6.64
CA PHE A 116 -7.85 10.76 -7.53
C PHE A 116 -8.37 9.57 -6.72
N ARG A 117 -9.38 8.90 -7.25
CA ARG A 117 -9.97 7.73 -6.60
C ARG A 117 -8.98 6.57 -6.63
N PRO A 118 -8.50 6.08 -5.46
CA PRO A 118 -7.60 4.93 -5.44
C PRO A 118 -8.30 3.65 -5.93
N GLY A 119 -7.67 2.92 -6.86
CA GLY A 119 -8.18 1.65 -7.37
C GLY A 119 -7.79 0.44 -6.51
N GLY A 120 -6.87 0.60 -5.58
CA GLY A 120 -6.36 -0.46 -4.69
C GLY A 120 -5.51 0.09 -3.56
N SER A 121 -4.89 -0.81 -2.79
CA SER A 121 -4.11 -0.54 -1.57
C SER A 121 -4.93 0.11 -0.45
N PHE A 122 -4.28 0.70 0.54
CA PHE A 122 -4.92 1.50 1.59
C PHE A 122 -4.30 2.90 1.71
N TYR A 123 -3.87 3.45 0.56
CA TYR A 123 -3.29 4.79 0.48
C TYR A 123 -4.08 5.69 -0.44
N ALA A 124 -4.20 6.96 -0.04
CA ALA A 124 -4.60 8.05 -0.92
C ALA A 124 -3.39 8.96 -1.18
N PHE A 125 -3.33 9.54 -2.38
CA PHE A 125 -2.22 10.38 -2.83
C PHE A 125 -2.74 11.71 -3.41
N PRO A 126 -3.30 12.59 -2.56
CA PRO A 126 -3.85 13.86 -3.00
C PRO A 126 -2.77 14.87 -3.38
N ASN A 127 -3.09 15.68 -4.38
CA ASN A 127 -2.36 16.88 -4.75
C ASN A 127 -2.79 18.03 -3.84
N VAL A 128 -1.83 18.75 -3.27
CA VAL A 128 -2.06 19.87 -2.34
C VAL A 128 -1.66 21.23 -2.91
N SER A 129 -1.43 21.34 -4.22
CA SER A 129 -1.02 22.59 -4.87
C SER A 129 -1.97 23.77 -4.61
N LYS A 130 -3.25 23.50 -4.40
CA LYS A 130 -4.26 24.51 -4.07
C LYS A 130 -4.08 25.15 -2.69
N SER A 131 -3.26 24.55 -1.82
CA SER A 131 -2.91 25.14 -0.51
C SER A 131 -1.80 26.19 -0.61
N ASN A 132 -1.17 26.35 -1.78
CA ASN A 132 0.05 27.14 -1.99
C ASN A 132 1.27 26.62 -1.21
N LEU A 133 1.23 25.38 -0.71
CA LEU A 133 2.32 24.71 -0.02
C LEU A 133 2.86 23.53 -0.87
N SER A 134 4.15 23.26 -0.75
CA SER A 134 4.69 21.97 -1.22
C SER A 134 4.18 20.82 -0.35
N GLY A 135 4.24 19.59 -0.85
CA GLY A 135 3.86 18.40 -0.08
C GLY A 135 4.67 18.25 1.22
N GLU A 136 5.95 18.63 1.20
CA GLU A 136 6.81 18.64 2.40
C GLU A 136 6.30 19.65 3.42
N LYS A 137 6.10 20.90 3.01
CA LYS A 137 5.63 21.95 3.92
C LYS A 137 4.21 21.69 4.42
N PHE A 138 3.35 21.13 3.57
CA PHE A 138 2.01 20.72 3.97
C PHE A 138 2.08 19.61 5.03
N SER A 139 2.94 18.59 4.84
CA SER A 139 3.11 17.49 5.80
C SER A 139 3.69 17.99 7.14
N GLU A 140 4.63 18.93 7.10
CA GLU A 140 5.21 19.56 8.30
C GLU A 140 4.14 20.34 9.10
N VAL A 141 3.36 21.17 8.43
CA VAL A 141 2.27 21.94 9.05
C VAL A 141 1.18 21.00 9.60
N ALA A 142 0.81 19.98 8.83
CA ALA A 142 -0.18 19.00 9.25
C ALA A 142 0.25 18.26 10.52
N LEU A 143 1.51 17.89 10.63
CA LEU A 143 2.04 17.23 11.82
C LEU A 143 2.15 18.18 13.01
N ASN A 144 2.85 19.29 12.85
CA ASN A 144 3.22 20.17 13.97
C ASN A 144 2.03 20.96 14.54
N ASN A 145 1.13 21.44 13.68
CA ASN A 145 0.04 22.32 14.11
C ASN A 145 -1.28 21.57 14.31
N TYR A 146 -1.46 20.42 13.63
CA TYR A 146 -2.75 19.71 13.62
C TYR A 146 -2.64 18.24 14.06
N GLY A 147 -1.42 17.72 14.31
CA GLY A 147 -1.21 16.34 14.77
C GLY A 147 -1.68 15.28 13.76
N VAL A 148 -1.48 15.55 12.45
CA VAL A 148 -1.80 14.61 11.37
C VAL A 148 -0.50 14.22 10.67
N ALA A 149 -0.07 12.97 10.84
CA ALA A 149 1.12 12.44 10.19
C ALA A 149 0.83 12.06 8.73
N LEU A 150 1.59 12.64 7.81
CA LEU A 150 1.52 12.43 6.37
C LEU A 150 2.92 12.17 5.83
N VAL A 151 3.02 11.49 4.69
CA VAL A 151 4.30 11.32 4.00
C VAL A 151 4.34 12.28 2.81
N PRO A 152 5.37 13.14 2.70
CA PRO A 152 5.49 14.03 1.56
C PRO A 152 5.72 13.25 0.26
N GLY A 153 5.17 13.75 -0.84
CA GLY A 153 5.27 13.10 -2.15
C GLY A 153 6.70 12.96 -2.66
N THR A 154 7.61 13.85 -2.27
CA THR A 154 9.04 13.79 -2.61
C THR A 154 9.71 12.49 -2.17
N SER A 155 9.20 11.79 -1.15
CA SER A 155 9.63 10.44 -0.77
C SER A 155 9.37 9.39 -1.87
N PHE A 156 8.60 9.71 -2.91
CA PHE A 156 8.25 8.84 -4.04
C PHE A 156 8.78 9.35 -5.38
N GLY A 157 9.53 10.45 -5.37
CA GLY A 157 10.16 11.06 -6.53
C GLY A 157 9.85 12.55 -6.69
N ASP A 158 10.74 13.27 -7.36
CA ASP A 158 10.69 14.74 -7.49
C ASP A 158 9.43 15.25 -8.20
N SER A 159 8.86 14.46 -9.13
CA SER A 159 7.62 14.79 -9.81
C SER A 159 6.40 14.89 -8.89
N ALA A 160 6.50 14.32 -7.68
CA ALA A 160 5.43 14.28 -6.70
C ALA A 160 5.56 15.37 -5.60
N LYS A 161 6.36 16.41 -5.81
CA LYS A 161 6.62 17.48 -4.81
C LYS A 161 5.36 18.21 -4.33
N MET A 162 4.28 18.21 -5.11
CA MET A 162 2.99 18.81 -4.74
C MET A 162 1.99 17.80 -4.19
N TYR A 163 2.43 16.59 -3.87
CA TYR A 163 1.58 15.53 -3.36
C TYR A 163 1.93 15.16 -1.93
N ILE A 164 0.98 14.53 -1.26
CA ILE A 164 1.17 13.88 0.04
C ILE A 164 0.59 12.47 -0.03
N ARG A 165 1.13 11.54 0.76
CA ARG A 165 0.52 10.22 0.96
C ARG A 165 -0.09 10.15 2.35
N LEU A 166 -1.32 9.67 2.41
CA LEU A 166 -1.98 9.32 3.66
C LEU A 166 -2.51 7.88 3.61
N SER A 167 -2.40 7.20 4.75
CA SER A 167 -2.93 5.85 4.90
C SER A 167 -4.35 5.91 5.48
N TYR A 168 -5.26 5.10 4.93
CA TYR A 168 -6.57 4.87 5.53
C TYR A 168 -6.71 3.49 6.19
N ALA A 169 -5.57 2.84 6.49
CA ALA A 169 -5.52 1.66 7.35
C ALA A 169 -5.71 2.07 8.83
N ASN A 170 -6.85 2.70 9.13
CA ASN A 170 -7.23 3.23 10.45
C ASN A 170 -8.75 3.18 10.60
N SER A 171 -9.29 3.43 11.81
CA SER A 171 -10.72 3.52 12.01
C SER A 171 -11.33 4.70 11.23
N LEU A 172 -12.60 4.58 10.83
CA LEU A 172 -13.32 5.68 10.16
C LEU A 172 -13.34 6.95 11.01
N GLU A 173 -13.48 6.81 12.32
CA GLU A 173 -13.45 7.91 13.29
C GLU A 173 -12.12 8.69 13.23
N ASN A 174 -10.99 7.97 13.22
CA ASN A 174 -9.67 8.60 13.13
C ASN A 174 -9.43 9.23 11.75
N ILE A 175 -9.92 8.62 10.69
CA ILE A 175 -9.87 9.19 9.32
C ILE A 175 -10.67 10.48 9.28
N GLU A 176 -11.87 10.51 9.84
CA GLU A 176 -12.71 11.71 9.91
C GLU A 176 -12.05 12.82 10.74
N LYS A 177 -11.50 12.49 11.91
CA LYS A 177 -10.72 13.44 12.72
C LYS A 177 -9.56 14.05 11.94
N ALA A 178 -8.81 13.21 11.20
CA ALA A 178 -7.71 13.69 10.38
C ALA A 178 -8.19 14.65 9.27
N ILE A 179 -9.26 14.32 8.56
CA ILE A 179 -9.85 15.17 7.51
C ILE A 179 -10.30 16.52 8.10
N ASN A 180 -11.00 16.51 9.25
CA ASN A 180 -11.44 17.71 9.92
C ASN A 180 -10.28 18.61 10.38
N ARG A 181 -9.14 18.04 10.73
CA ARG A 181 -7.91 18.78 11.05
C ARG A 181 -7.26 19.36 9.80
N LEU A 182 -7.17 18.59 8.71
CA LEU A 182 -6.61 19.03 7.44
C LEU A 182 -7.43 20.13 6.76
N SER A 183 -8.72 20.25 7.06
CA SER A 183 -9.58 21.33 6.53
C SER A 183 -9.21 22.72 7.07
N LYS A 184 -8.36 22.81 8.08
CA LYS A 184 -7.92 24.04 8.73
C LYS A 184 -6.60 24.58 8.15
N ILE A 185 -5.95 23.81 7.27
CA ILE A 185 -4.76 24.23 6.54
C ILE A 185 -5.21 24.93 5.24
#